data_cf5a15d09005f13e556df273535be4b3
#
_entry.id   cf5a15d09005f13e556df273535be4b3
#
_cell.length_a   1.000
_cell.length_b   1.000
_cell.length_c   1.000
_cell.angle_alpha   90.00
_cell.angle_beta   90.00
_cell.angle_gamma   90.00
#
_symmetry.space_group_name_H-M   'P 1'
#
loop_
_entity.id
_entity.type
_entity.pdbx_description
1 polymer ?
#
loop_
_entity_poly.entity_id
_entity_poly.type
_entity_poly.pdbx_seq_one_letter_code
_entity_poly.pdbx_strand_id
1 'polypeptide(L)'
;MQLFTFDSKGDAFGTGQVQLDDVVMLDEQNRRLNWMVGGTQVILVITFSALAKIDGLIVGFIIKNRKGQVLFGDNNYLTHQDKPVSVDKGSHYRARFGLTMPYLPADDYAITVAIASGAQDDHLQHCWRHEALMFTVVKGHVVHGLMGIPLGFCDITPIVTDA
;
A
#
# COMPACT_ATOMS: atom_id res chain seq x y z
N MET A 1 -19.36 -0.89 12.64
CA MET A 1 -18.45 -0.36 11.59
C MET A 1 -18.64 -1.19 10.34
N GLN A 2 -19.03 -0.54 9.25
CA GLN A 2 -19.27 -1.24 7.99
C GLN A 2 -17.92 -1.57 7.33
N LEU A 3 -17.74 -2.84 6.94
CA LEU A 3 -16.54 -3.26 6.22
C LEU A 3 -16.53 -2.65 4.82
N PHE A 4 -15.45 -1.97 4.47
CA PHE A 4 -15.25 -1.53 3.11
C PHE A 4 -15.02 -2.76 2.22
N THR A 5 -15.79 -2.83 1.15
CA THR A 5 -15.64 -3.89 0.14
C THR A 5 -15.17 -3.24 -1.16
N PHE A 6 -14.12 -3.81 -1.76
CA PHE A 6 -13.63 -3.35 -3.06
C PHE A 6 -14.71 -3.52 -4.14
N ASP A 7 -14.98 -2.43 -4.87
CA ASP A 7 -15.88 -2.46 -6.02
C ASP A 7 -15.07 -2.59 -7.31
N SER A 8 -15.08 -3.78 -7.91
CA SER A 8 -14.36 -4.06 -9.15
C SER A 8 -14.88 -3.26 -10.36
N LYS A 9 -16.07 -2.67 -10.25
CA LYS A 9 -16.69 -1.83 -11.29
C LYS A 9 -16.43 -0.33 -11.09
N GLY A 10 -15.75 0.05 -10.02
CA GLY A 10 -15.43 1.45 -9.76
C GLY A 10 -14.49 2.03 -10.80
N ASP A 11 -14.46 3.36 -10.87
CA ASP A 11 -13.70 4.07 -11.87
C ASP A 11 -12.18 3.88 -11.71
N ALA A 12 -11.56 3.36 -12.76
CA ALA A 12 -10.11 3.29 -12.90
C ALA A 12 -9.73 3.83 -14.28
N PHE A 13 -8.54 4.39 -14.40
CA PHE A 13 -8.05 4.86 -15.69
C PHE A 13 -6.66 4.28 -15.99
N GLY A 14 -6.27 4.35 -17.25
CA GLY A 14 -5.05 3.78 -17.80
C GLY A 14 -5.31 3.08 -19.13
N THR A 15 -4.40 2.21 -19.55
CA THR A 15 -4.51 1.51 -20.84
C THR A 15 -5.67 0.49 -20.88
N GLY A 16 -6.15 0.05 -19.71
CA GLY A 16 -7.12 -1.04 -19.62
C GLY A 16 -6.53 -2.44 -19.84
N GLN A 17 -5.21 -2.57 -19.93
CA GLN A 17 -4.54 -3.86 -20.10
C GLN A 17 -4.40 -4.67 -18.80
N VAL A 18 -4.75 -4.08 -17.68
CA VAL A 18 -4.82 -4.72 -16.38
C VAL A 18 -6.17 -4.40 -15.76
N GLN A 19 -6.82 -5.43 -15.23
CA GLN A 19 -8.04 -5.30 -14.45
C GLN A 19 -7.72 -5.52 -12.98
N LEU A 20 -8.06 -4.55 -12.14
CA LEU A 20 -7.97 -4.69 -10.70
C LEU A 20 -9.14 -5.51 -10.20
N ASP A 21 -8.87 -6.66 -9.56
CA ASP A 21 -9.91 -7.61 -9.14
C ASP A 21 -10.26 -7.46 -7.67
N ASP A 22 -9.29 -7.20 -6.80
CA ASP A 22 -9.52 -7.04 -5.37
C ASP A 22 -8.38 -6.28 -4.70
N VAL A 23 -8.70 -5.57 -3.61
CA VAL A 23 -7.74 -4.92 -2.74
C VAL A 23 -8.19 -5.15 -1.30
N VAL A 24 -7.35 -5.80 -0.51
CA VAL A 24 -7.64 -6.07 0.91
C VAL A 24 -6.41 -5.79 1.76
N MET A 25 -6.65 -5.46 3.01
CA MET A 25 -5.61 -5.40 4.03
C MET A 25 -5.84 -6.52 5.03
N LEU A 26 -4.78 -7.24 5.36
CA LEU A 26 -4.81 -8.39 6.26
C LEU A 26 -3.91 -8.15 7.46
N ASP A 27 -4.24 -8.78 8.59
CA ASP A 27 -3.33 -8.92 9.72
C ASP A 27 -2.40 -10.15 9.55
N GLU A 28 -1.54 -10.38 10.51
CA GLU A 28 -0.61 -11.52 10.49
C GLU A 28 -1.30 -12.89 10.54
N GLN A 29 -2.58 -12.94 10.94
CA GLN A 29 -3.41 -14.15 10.95
C GLN A 29 -4.29 -14.26 9.69
N ASN A 30 -4.01 -13.47 8.65
CA ASN A 30 -4.78 -13.42 7.40
C ASN A 30 -6.25 -12.99 7.57
N ARG A 31 -6.55 -12.24 8.62
CA ARG A 31 -7.89 -11.66 8.82
C ARG A 31 -7.98 -10.29 8.18
N ARG A 32 -9.09 -9.96 7.58
CA ARG A 32 -9.32 -8.64 6.96
C ARG A 32 -9.32 -7.54 8.03
N LEU A 33 -8.58 -6.47 7.71
CA LEU A 33 -8.52 -5.25 8.52
C LEU A 33 -9.04 -4.08 7.72
N ASN A 34 -9.96 -3.32 8.29
CA ASN A 34 -10.33 -2.00 7.79
C ASN A 34 -10.31 -0.94 8.90
N TRP A 35 -9.92 -1.33 10.09
CA TRP A 35 -9.57 -0.43 11.19
C TRP A 35 -8.35 -0.96 11.91
N MET A 36 -7.54 -0.08 12.46
CA MET A 36 -6.29 -0.48 13.10
C MET A 36 -5.78 0.58 14.07
N VAL A 37 -4.77 0.19 14.81
CA VAL A 37 -3.92 1.07 15.62
C VAL A 37 -2.58 1.21 14.91
N GLY A 38 -1.95 2.37 15.02
CA GLY A 38 -0.59 2.58 14.49
C GLY A 38 0.41 1.58 15.07
N GLY A 39 1.40 1.20 14.28
CA GLY A 39 2.38 0.18 14.62
C GLY A 39 1.93 -1.25 14.32
N THR A 40 0.71 -1.45 13.86
CA THR A 40 0.19 -2.77 13.47
C THR A 40 0.92 -3.29 12.23
N GLN A 41 1.31 -4.56 12.26
CA GLN A 41 1.82 -5.26 11.09
C GLN A 41 0.66 -5.58 10.16
N VAL A 42 0.74 -5.15 8.92
CA VAL A 42 -0.32 -5.36 7.93
C VAL A 42 0.26 -5.92 6.64
N ILE A 43 -0.57 -6.62 5.89
CA ILE A 43 -0.26 -7.07 4.54
C ILE A 43 -1.32 -6.49 3.61
N LEU A 44 -0.90 -5.61 2.70
CA LEU A 44 -1.76 -5.13 1.63
C LEU A 44 -1.70 -6.12 0.49
N VAL A 45 -2.85 -6.63 0.07
CA VAL A 45 -2.97 -7.62 -1.01
C VAL A 45 -3.75 -7.01 -2.17
N ILE A 46 -3.11 -6.96 -3.32
CA ILE A 46 -3.68 -6.42 -4.56
C ILE A 46 -3.77 -7.56 -5.56
N THR A 47 -4.97 -7.94 -5.95
CA THR A 47 -5.24 -9.01 -6.91
C THR A 47 -5.68 -8.40 -8.23
N PHE A 48 -5.09 -8.85 -9.33
CA PHE A 48 -5.37 -8.31 -10.65
C PHE A 48 -5.25 -9.37 -11.73
N SER A 49 -5.86 -9.08 -12.87
CA SER A 49 -5.84 -9.90 -14.07
C SER A 49 -5.10 -9.17 -15.19
N ALA A 50 -4.22 -9.87 -15.89
CA ALA A 50 -3.55 -9.34 -17.06
C ALA A 50 -4.41 -9.61 -18.31
N LEU A 51 -4.78 -8.54 -19.01
CA LEU A 51 -5.54 -8.61 -20.27
C LEU A 51 -4.62 -8.59 -21.50
N ALA A 52 -3.33 -8.42 -21.28
CA ALA A 52 -2.27 -8.46 -22.27
C ALA A 52 -0.99 -8.97 -21.62
N LYS A 53 -0.03 -9.40 -22.42
CA LYS A 53 1.33 -9.66 -21.92
C LYS A 53 1.99 -8.34 -21.58
N ILE A 54 2.56 -8.26 -20.37
CA ILE A 54 3.23 -7.04 -19.89
C ILE A 54 4.57 -7.44 -19.30
N ASP A 55 5.64 -6.77 -19.74
CA ASP A 55 6.98 -6.92 -19.20
C ASP A 55 7.31 -5.70 -18.33
N GLY A 56 8.09 -5.92 -17.27
CA GLY A 56 8.50 -4.86 -16.37
C GLY A 56 7.33 -4.27 -15.56
N LEU A 57 6.50 -5.13 -14.98
CA LEU A 57 5.32 -4.72 -14.22
C LEU A 57 5.71 -4.04 -12.92
N ILE A 58 5.09 -2.91 -12.64
CA ILE A 58 5.21 -2.16 -11.39
C ILE A 58 3.84 -2.07 -10.75
N VAL A 59 3.70 -2.66 -9.55
CA VAL A 59 2.50 -2.55 -8.73
C VAL A 59 2.84 -1.67 -7.54
N GLY A 60 2.00 -0.68 -7.26
CA GLY A 60 2.23 0.26 -6.18
C GLY A 60 0.96 0.69 -5.48
N PHE A 61 1.15 1.36 -4.36
CA PHE A 61 0.08 1.92 -3.56
C PHE A 61 0.51 3.27 -2.98
N ILE A 62 -0.49 4.11 -2.72
CA ILE A 62 -0.32 5.42 -2.10
C ILE A 62 -1.39 5.56 -1.02
N ILE A 63 -0.99 5.98 0.18
CA ILE A 63 -1.90 6.23 1.29
C ILE A 63 -2.12 7.74 1.42
N LYS A 64 -3.39 8.13 1.46
CA LYS A 64 -3.84 9.51 1.54
C LYS A 64 -4.72 9.73 2.77
N ASN A 65 -4.65 10.94 3.32
CA ASN A 65 -5.57 11.38 4.37
C ASN A 65 -6.90 11.86 3.77
N ARG A 66 -7.84 12.29 4.63
CA ARG A 66 -9.16 12.79 4.22
C ARG A 66 -9.11 14.00 3.30
N LYS A 67 -8.04 14.78 3.36
CA LYS A 67 -7.83 15.95 2.50
C LYS A 67 -7.26 15.60 1.14
N GLY A 68 -7.01 14.30 0.86
CA GLY A 68 -6.36 13.85 -0.36
C GLY A 68 -4.85 14.06 -0.38
N GLN A 69 -4.25 14.41 0.74
CA GLN A 69 -2.81 14.59 0.85
C GLN A 69 -2.12 13.25 0.91
N VAL A 70 -1.10 13.06 0.08
CA VAL A 70 -0.28 11.85 0.07
C VAL A 70 0.60 11.82 1.31
N LEU A 71 0.52 10.74 2.08
CA LEU A 71 1.32 10.55 3.27
C LEU A 71 2.55 9.68 3.00
N PHE A 72 2.35 8.54 2.37
CA PHE A 72 3.42 7.62 1.97
C PHE A 72 2.89 6.63 0.93
N GLY A 73 3.79 5.91 0.33
CA GLY A 73 3.50 4.83 -0.61
C GLY A 73 4.76 4.06 -0.95
N ASP A 74 4.61 2.98 -1.69
CA ASP A 74 5.71 2.18 -2.18
C ASP A 74 5.28 1.35 -3.40
N ASN A 75 6.22 0.69 -4.03
CA ASN A 75 6.00 -0.22 -5.15
C ASN A 75 7.09 -1.30 -5.20
N ASN A 76 6.94 -2.23 -6.13
CA ASN A 76 7.89 -3.34 -6.27
C ASN A 76 9.10 -3.04 -7.16
N TYR A 77 9.27 -1.82 -7.66
CA TYR A 77 10.31 -1.53 -8.67
C TYR A 77 11.71 -1.92 -8.20
N LEU A 78 12.13 -1.44 -7.04
CA LEU A 78 13.47 -1.73 -6.51
C LEU A 78 13.63 -3.20 -6.13
N THR A 79 12.57 -3.83 -5.61
CA THR A 79 12.60 -5.25 -5.24
C THR A 79 12.86 -6.16 -6.44
N HIS A 80 12.32 -5.81 -7.60
CA HIS A 80 12.39 -6.62 -8.82
C HIS A 80 13.26 -5.99 -9.92
N GLN A 81 14.10 -5.01 -9.57
CA GLN A 81 14.90 -4.26 -10.54
C GLN A 81 15.82 -5.17 -11.37
N ASP A 82 16.47 -6.15 -10.72
CA ASP A 82 17.39 -7.07 -11.37
C ASP A 82 16.68 -8.20 -12.12
N LYS A 83 15.44 -8.48 -11.76
CA LYS A 83 14.58 -9.47 -12.40
C LYS A 83 13.17 -8.92 -12.53
N PRO A 84 12.92 -8.11 -13.57
CA PRO A 84 11.59 -7.51 -13.77
C PRO A 84 10.48 -8.56 -13.87
N VAL A 85 9.31 -8.20 -13.34
CA VAL A 85 8.14 -9.08 -13.34
C VAL A 85 7.49 -9.02 -14.69
N SER A 86 7.25 -10.20 -15.29
CA SER A 86 6.47 -10.35 -16.52
C SER A 86 5.18 -11.10 -16.22
N VAL A 87 4.10 -10.68 -16.85
CA VAL A 87 2.79 -11.28 -16.69
C VAL A 87 2.22 -11.68 -18.04
N ASP A 88 1.47 -12.77 -18.07
CA ASP A 88 0.89 -13.34 -19.29
C ASP A 88 -0.58 -12.97 -19.42
N LYS A 89 -1.01 -12.77 -20.66
CA LYS A 89 -2.42 -12.51 -20.98
C LYS A 89 -3.31 -13.63 -20.45
N GLY A 90 -4.38 -13.25 -19.76
CA GLY A 90 -5.39 -14.17 -19.22
C GLY A 90 -5.03 -14.76 -17.86
N SER A 91 -3.88 -14.41 -17.29
CA SER A 91 -3.45 -14.90 -15.98
C SER A 91 -3.83 -13.93 -14.87
N HIS A 92 -4.01 -14.48 -13.67
CA HIS A 92 -4.32 -13.74 -12.46
C HIS A 92 -3.11 -13.69 -11.55
N TYR A 93 -2.90 -12.55 -10.91
CA TYR A 93 -1.73 -12.30 -10.07
C TYR A 93 -2.12 -11.67 -8.75
N ARG A 94 -1.25 -11.84 -7.77
CA ARG A 94 -1.40 -11.25 -6.45
C ARG A 94 -0.10 -10.56 -6.07
N ALA A 95 -0.17 -9.25 -5.80
CA ALA A 95 0.90 -8.50 -5.20
C ALA A 95 0.65 -8.38 -3.69
N ARG A 96 1.67 -8.61 -2.89
CA ARG A 96 1.61 -8.52 -1.44
C ARG A 96 2.67 -7.57 -0.92
N PHE A 97 2.26 -6.63 -0.09
CA PHE A 97 3.17 -5.68 0.58
C PHE A 97 3.01 -5.84 2.09
N GLY A 98 4.04 -6.36 2.73
CA GLY A 98 4.10 -6.44 4.20
C GLY A 98 4.75 -5.18 4.76
N LEU A 99 4.05 -4.49 5.65
CA LEU A 99 4.56 -3.26 6.25
C LEU A 99 4.08 -3.09 7.70
N THR A 100 4.84 -2.31 8.45
CA THR A 100 4.40 -1.79 9.74
C THR A 100 3.69 -0.48 9.49
N MET A 101 2.41 -0.38 9.86
CA MET A 101 1.65 0.84 9.67
C MET A 101 2.28 1.96 10.51
N PRO A 102 2.63 3.10 9.92
CA PRO A 102 3.09 4.26 10.67
C PRO A 102 2.06 4.70 11.72
N TYR A 103 2.49 5.47 12.70
CA TYR A 103 1.57 6.12 13.63
C TYR A 103 0.87 7.27 12.92
N LEU A 104 -0.42 7.10 12.71
CA LEU A 104 -1.28 8.09 12.06
C LEU A 104 -2.28 8.64 13.09
N PRO A 105 -2.69 9.91 12.96
CA PRO A 105 -3.83 10.42 13.74
C PRO A 105 -5.07 9.56 13.55
N ALA A 106 -5.91 9.46 14.57
CA ALA A 106 -7.19 8.75 14.49
C ALA A 106 -8.08 9.47 13.46
N ASP A 107 -8.32 8.82 12.34
CA ASP A 107 -9.09 9.34 11.21
C ASP A 107 -9.29 8.23 10.17
N ASP A 108 -9.96 8.57 9.07
CA ASP A 108 -10.13 7.71 7.91
C ASP A 108 -9.07 8.02 6.84
N TYR A 109 -8.58 6.97 6.20
CA TYR A 109 -7.53 7.03 5.18
C TYR A 109 -7.94 6.23 3.95
N ALA A 110 -7.39 6.61 2.81
CA ALA A 110 -7.67 5.96 1.53
C ALA A 110 -6.37 5.42 0.91
N ILE A 111 -6.48 4.29 0.24
CA ILE A 111 -5.40 3.68 -0.52
C ILE A 111 -5.71 3.82 -2.00
N THR A 112 -4.80 4.44 -2.74
CA THR A 112 -4.77 4.43 -4.20
C THR A 112 -3.86 3.31 -4.66
N VAL A 113 -4.29 2.54 -5.64
CA VAL A 113 -3.51 1.46 -6.25
C VAL A 113 -3.15 1.87 -7.68
N ALA A 114 -1.90 1.63 -8.04
CA ALA A 114 -1.38 1.88 -9.37
C ALA A 114 -0.69 0.63 -9.93
N ILE A 115 -0.96 0.30 -11.18
CA ILE A 115 -0.28 -0.79 -11.90
C ILE A 115 0.21 -0.22 -13.22
N ALA A 116 1.53 -0.28 -13.41
CA ALA A 116 2.23 0.31 -14.54
C ALA A 116 3.28 -0.66 -15.08
N SER A 117 3.97 -0.27 -16.14
CA SER A 117 5.14 -0.98 -16.65
C SER A 117 6.22 0.01 -17.08
N GLY A 118 7.47 -0.45 -17.09
CA GLY A 118 8.62 0.34 -17.48
C GLY A 118 9.55 0.66 -16.31
N ALA A 119 9.94 1.93 -16.19
CA ALA A 119 10.78 2.44 -15.12
C ALA A 119 10.02 3.47 -14.28
N GLN A 120 10.54 3.82 -13.10
CA GLN A 120 9.85 4.77 -12.22
C GLN A 120 9.69 6.16 -12.82
N ASP A 121 10.66 6.59 -13.61
CA ASP A 121 10.70 7.90 -14.27
C ASP A 121 10.16 7.89 -15.70
N ASP A 122 9.95 6.71 -16.28
CA ASP A 122 9.40 6.53 -17.62
C ASP A 122 8.54 5.26 -17.64
N HIS A 123 7.27 5.41 -17.31
CA HIS A 123 6.35 4.29 -17.17
C HIS A 123 5.03 4.53 -17.89
N LEU A 124 4.42 3.43 -18.32
CA LEU A 124 3.08 3.39 -18.91
C LEU A 124 2.08 2.94 -17.85
N GLN A 125 1.08 3.75 -17.56
CA GLN A 125 0.05 3.46 -16.57
C GLN A 125 -1.01 2.53 -17.17
N HIS A 126 -1.19 1.35 -16.59
CA HIS A 126 -2.20 0.38 -17.01
C HIS A 126 -3.48 0.48 -16.21
N CYS A 127 -3.36 0.74 -14.92
CA CYS A 127 -4.49 0.89 -14.02
C CYS A 127 -4.13 1.86 -12.90
N TRP A 128 -4.96 2.88 -12.71
CA TRP A 128 -4.87 3.79 -11.58
C TRP A 128 -6.23 3.88 -10.92
N ARG A 129 -6.32 3.42 -9.68
CA ARG A 129 -7.57 3.39 -8.95
C ARG A 129 -7.47 4.19 -7.66
N HIS A 130 -8.16 5.34 -7.61
CA HIS A 130 -8.32 6.11 -6.37
C HIS A 130 -9.25 5.37 -5.41
N GLU A 131 -8.99 5.53 -4.13
CA GLU A 131 -9.85 4.97 -3.07
C GLU A 131 -10.18 3.49 -3.31
N ALA A 132 -9.15 2.72 -3.71
CA ALA A 132 -9.30 1.29 -3.92
C ALA A 132 -9.61 0.55 -2.62
N LEU A 133 -9.18 1.10 -1.49
CA LEU A 133 -9.47 0.61 -0.16
C LEU A 133 -9.53 1.79 0.80
N MET A 134 -10.42 1.72 1.79
CA MET A 134 -10.46 2.68 2.89
C MET A 134 -10.25 1.97 4.22
N PHE A 135 -9.53 2.61 5.13
CA PHE A 135 -9.31 2.10 6.47
C PHE A 135 -9.38 3.22 7.50
N THR A 136 -9.63 2.85 8.74
CA THR A 136 -9.74 3.77 9.87
C THR A 136 -8.66 3.48 10.90
N VAL A 137 -7.99 4.52 11.37
CA VAL A 137 -7.17 4.45 12.58
C VAL A 137 -8.04 4.86 13.75
N VAL A 138 -8.31 3.92 14.67
CA VAL A 138 -9.32 4.11 15.73
C VAL A 138 -8.73 4.68 17.01
N LYS A 139 -7.42 4.52 17.22
CA LYS A 139 -6.72 5.07 18.37
C LYS A 139 -5.32 5.45 17.94
N GLY A 140 -5.02 6.72 18.09
CA GLY A 140 -3.74 7.26 17.67
C GLY A 140 -2.71 7.24 18.79
N HIS A 141 -1.46 7.02 18.41
CA HIS A 141 -0.30 7.45 19.16
C HIS A 141 -0.16 8.98 19.00
N VAL A 142 0.53 9.64 19.93
CA VAL A 142 0.84 11.07 19.74
C VAL A 142 1.74 11.22 18.52
N VAL A 143 1.29 12.05 17.56
CA VAL A 143 2.00 12.30 16.30
C VAL A 143 2.43 13.76 16.25
N HIS A 144 3.73 14.00 16.03
CA HIS A 144 4.32 15.33 15.92
C HIS A 144 4.47 15.79 14.47
N GLY A 145 3.54 15.50 13.63
CA GLY A 145 3.55 15.82 12.20
C GLY A 145 2.41 15.09 11.50
N LEU A 146 2.60 14.77 10.23
CA LEU A 146 1.58 14.03 9.47
C LEU A 146 1.51 12.56 9.90
N MET A 147 2.64 12.00 10.33
CA MET A 147 2.73 10.63 10.82
C MET A 147 3.92 10.46 11.74
N GLY A 148 3.88 9.47 12.60
CA GLY A 148 5.01 9.00 13.37
C GLY A 148 5.49 7.65 12.84
N ILE A 149 6.68 7.27 13.22
CA ILE A 149 7.26 5.97 12.87
C ILE A 149 7.38 5.11 14.11
N PRO A 150 7.13 3.80 14.03
CA PRO A 150 7.44 2.90 15.13
C PRO A 150 8.95 2.86 15.38
N LEU A 151 9.36 3.08 16.62
CA LEU A 151 10.78 3.02 16.99
C LEU A 151 11.16 1.58 17.33
N GLY A 152 12.32 1.14 16.86
CA GLY A 152 12.87 -0.16 17.24
C GLY A 152 13.29 -0.20 18.71
N PHE A 153 13.83 0.89 19.19
CA PHE A 153 14.14 1.10 20.61
C PHE A 153 14.23 2.59 20.92
N CYS A 154 14.09 2.93 22.19
CA CYS A 154 14.37 4.27 22.70
C CYS A 154 14.88 4.13 24.14
N ASP A 155 16.08 4.60 24.40
CA ASP A 155 16.65 4.60 25.74
C ASP A 155 17.42 5.89 26.01
N ILE A 156 17.56 6.21 27.29
CA ILE A 156 18.37 7.32 27.77
C ILE A 156 19.18 6.80 28.94
N THR A 157 20.49 6.75 28.80
CA THR A 157 21.38 6.20 29.82
C THR A 157 22.50 7.17 30.17
N PRO A 158 22.97 7.19 31.44
CA PRO A 158 24.15 7.98 31.80
C PRO A 158 25.39 7.48 31.06
N ILE A 159 26.21 8.38 30.62
CA ILE A 159 27.54 8.04 30.13
C ILE A 159 28.48 8.03 31.33
N VAL A 160 29.07 6.86 31.60
CA VAL A 160 30.08 6.73 32.66
C VAL A 160 31.43 7.10 32.05
N THR A 161 31.97 8.21 32.48
CA THR A 161 33.32 8.61 32.09
C THR A 161 34.31 8.05 33.09
N ASP A 162 35.30 7.29 32.61
CA ASP A 162 36.42 6.86 33.41
C ASP A 162 37.24 8.12 33.78
N ALA A 163 37.35 8.35 35.06
CA ALA A 163 38.10 9.47 35.59
C ALA A 163 39.62 9.24 35.46
#